data_1cfc7ddfc392ba42635f21baea8ecbd0
#
_entry.id   1cfc7ddfc392ba42635f21baea8ecbd0
#
_cell.length_a   1.000
_cell.length_b   1.000
_cell.length_c   1.000
_cell.angle_alpha   90.00
_cell.angle_beta   90.00
_cell.angle_gamma   90.00
#
_symmetry.space_group_name_H-M   'P 1'
#
loop_
_entity.id
_entity.type
_entity.pdbx_description
1 polymer ?
#
loop_
_entity_poly.entity_id
_entity_poly.type
_entity_poly.pdbx_seq_one_letter_code
_entity_poly.pdbx_strand_id
1 'polypeptide(L)'
;MSKFKFLPLGLLALFITMASCTTESIEQEDAIYAQVDTSSELEKEVIELVNEYRSSQGLNTLEYGKVAYGYAAQHNDYMIEAGKISHDNFDLRASNLAVEAKADFVSENLAKDFKTANGVVKAWINSPTHKKVMEGDFTYTAINIKADENGKLYFTQLYYK
;
A
#
# COMPACT_ATOMS: atom_id res chain seq x y z
N MET A 1 72.49 -39.04 -31.07
CA MET A 1 71.16 -39.35 -31.61
C MET A 1 70.16 -38.83 -30.61
N SER A 2 69.68 -37.60 -30.77
CA SER A 2 68.75 -36.92 -29.85
C SER A 2 67.33 -37.00 -30.40
N LYS A 3 66.40 -37.58 -29.64
CA LYS A 3 65.01 -37.72 -30.01
C LYS A 3 64.27 -36.52 -29.49
N PHE A 4 63.86 -35.63 -30.37
CA PHE A 4 62.90 -34.55 -30.06
C PHE A 4 61.52 -35.15 -29.85
N LYS A 5 60.95 -34.92 -28.67
CA LYS A 5 59.53 -35.21 -28.35
C LYS A 5 58.70 -33.96 -28.60
N PHE A 6 57.78 -34.02 -29.56
CA PHE A 6 56.78 -33.04 -29.80
C PHE A 6 55.69 -33.09 -28.67
N LEU A 7 55.46 -31.96 -28.04
CA LEU A 7 54.40 -31.77 -27.07
C LEU A 7 53.20 -31.17 -27.84
N PRO A 8 51.99 -31.71 -27.77
CA PRO A 8 50.83 -31.12 -28.41
C PRO A 8 50.34 -29.91 -27.61
N LEU A 9 50.20 -28.77 -28.31
CA LEU A 9 49.62 -27.52 -27.83
C LEU A 9 48.11 -27.71 -27.65
N GLY A 10 47.69 -27.83 -26.39
CA GLY A 10 46.27 -27.90 -26.03
C GLY A 10 45.58 -26.56 -26.23
N LEU A 11 44.65 -26.54 -27.18
CA LEU A 11 43.76 -25.39 -27.46
C LEU A 11 42.78 -25.24 -26.30
N LEU A 12 43.04 -24.28 -25.40
CA LEU A 12 42.10 -23.91 -24.31
C LEU A 12 40.96 -23.11 -24.92
N ALA A 13 39.83 -23.77 -25.15
CA ALA A 13 38.58 -23.08 -25.54
C ALA A 13 38.02 -22.32 -24.34
N LEU A 14 38.15 -20.99 -24.36
CA LEU A 14 37.54 -20.10 -23.39
C LEU A 14 36.05 -20.00 -23.70
N PHE A 15 35.23 -20.72 -22.95
CA PHE A 15 33.78 -20.54 -22.96
C PHE A 15 33.44 -19.21 -22.26
N ILE A 16 33.19 -18.19 -23.03
CA ILE A 16 32.57 -16.94 -22.54
C ILE A 16 31.07 -17.26 -22.35
N THR A 17 30.66 -17.54 -21.10
CA THR A 17 29.26 -17.56 -20.75
C THR A 17 28.77 -16.13 -20.75
N MET A 18 28.08 -15.72 -21.82
CA MET A 18 27.28 -14.50 -21.82
C MET A 18 26.19 -14.69 -20.77
N ALA A 19 26.37 -14.05 -19.60
CA ALA A 19 25.30 -13.88 -18.65
C ALA A 19 24.23 -13.02 -19.33
N SER A 20 23.15 -13.67 -19.74
CA SER A 20 21.93 -13.01 -20.18
C SER A 20 21.38 -12.29 -18.94
N CYS A 21 21.71 -11.02 -18.75
CA CYS A 21 21.03 -10.14 -17.82
C CYS A 21 19.64 -9.83 -18.36
N THR A 22 18.78 -10.56 -17.96
CA THR A 22 17.36 -10.61 -17.64
C THR A 22 16.57 -9.33 -17.95
N THR A 23 15.81 -9.39 -19.03
CA THR A 23 14.65 -8.55 -19.29
C THR A 23 13.60 -8.67 -18.15
N GLU A 24 13.56 -9.77 -17.41
CA GLU A 24 12.64 -9.98 -16.27
C GLU A 24 12.81 -8.96 -15.15
N SER A 25 14.04 -8.47 -14.87
CA SER A 25 14.25 -7.49 -13.79
C SER A 25 13.70 -6.10 -14.13
N ILE A 26 13.74 -5.70 -15.39
CA ILE A 26 13.26 -4.38 -15.84
C ILE A 26 11.74 -4.38 -15.88
N GLU A 27 11.12 -5.43 -16.40
CA GLU A 27 9.65 -5.55 -16.43
C GLU A 27 9.05 -5.60 -15.00
N GLN A 28 9.76 -6.20 -14.05
CA GLN A 28 9.32 -6.28 -12.66
C GLN A 28 9.50 -4.94 -11.92
N GLU A 29 10.55 -4.19 -12.17
CA GLU A 29 10.71 -2.83 -11.65
C GLU A 29 9.66 -1.88 -12.23
N ASP A 30 9.44 -1.87 -13.53
CA ASP A 30 8.43 -1.04 -14.19
C ASP A 30 7.01 -1.37 -13.70
N ALA A 31 6.70 -2.63 -13.44
CA ALA A 31 5.43 -3.05 -12.86
C ALA A 31 5.25 -2.56 -11.41
N ILE A 32 6.32 -2.56 -10.60
CA ILE A 32 6.31 -2.04 -9.23
C ILE A 32 6.10 -0.52 -9.23
N TYR A 33 6.81 0.23 -10.10
CA TYR A 33 6.63 1.68 -10.21
C TYR A 33 5.23 2.05 -10.69
N ALA A 34 4.70 1.35 -11.70
CA ALA A 34 3.32 1.56 -12.18
C ALA A 34 2.28 1.27 -11.09
N GLN A 35 2.49 0.27 -10.26
CA GLN A 35 1.58 -0.09 -9.16
C GLN A 35 1.63 0.93 -8.01
N VAL A 36 2.80 1.48 -7.68
CA VAL A 36 2.96 2.54 -6.67
C VAL A 36 2.26 3.81 -7.12
N ASP A 37 2.42 4.21 -8.38
CA ASP A 37 1.77 5.41 -8.94
C ASP A 37 0.23 5.25 -8.95
N THR A 38 -0.27 4.11 -9.39
CA THR A 38 -1.70 3.79 -9.41
C THR A 38 -2.31 3.76 -8.00
N SER A 39 -1.59 3.25 -7.00
CA SER A 39 -2.06 3.24 -5.61
C SER A 39 -2.15 4.65 -5.04
N SER A 40 -1.16 5.50 -5.32
CA SER A 40 -1.13 6.90 -4.88
C SER A 40 -2.30 7.72 -5.46
N GLU A 41 -2.63 7.54 -6.75
CA GLU A 41 -3.78 8.21 -7.37
C GLU A 41 -5.11 7.70 -6.79
N LEU A 42 -5.23 6.40 -6.54
CA LEU A 42 -6.41 5.80 -5.92
C LEU A 42 -6.62 6.29 -4.48
N GLU A 43 -5.54 6.41 -3.70
CA GLU A 43 -5.57 6.97 -2.34
C GLU A 43 -6.11 8.41 -2.34
N LYS A 44 -5.61 9.24 -3.25
CA LYS A 44 -6.05 10.61 -3.43
C LYS A 44 -7.53 10.69 -3.80
N GLU A 45 -7.97 9.91 -4.79
CA GLU A 45 -9.37 9.85 -5.20
C GLU A 45 -10.29 9.42 -4.04
N VAL A 46 -9.88 8.46 -3.20
CA VAL A 46 -10.66 8.07 -2.03
C VAL A 46 -10.80 9.23 -1.04
N ILE A 47 -9.73 9.98 -0.74
CA ILE A 47 -9.80 11.14 0.18
C ILE A 47 -10.71 12.21 -0.41
N GLU A 48 -10.63 12.49 -1.69
CA GLU A 48 -11.49 13.46 -2.38
C GLU A 48 -12.97 13.05 -2.26
N LEU A 49 -13.33 11.82 -2.59
CA LEU A 49 -14.70 11.32 -2.50
C LEU A 49 -15.23 11.28 -1.06
N VAL A 50 -14.40 10.95 -0.08
CA VAL A 50 -14.76 11.03 1.34
C VAL A 50 -15.05 12.47 1.73
N ASN A 51 -14.25 13.44 1.30
CA ASN A 51 -14.44 14.86 1.58
C ASN A 51 -15.66 15.45 0.85
N GLU A 52 -15.94 15.02 -0.38
CA GLU A 52 -17.17 15.36 -1.09
C GLU A 52 -18.40 14.84 -0.32
N TYR A 53 -18.37 13.58 0.11
CA TYR A 53 -19.45 13.02 0.93
C TYR A 53 -19.64 13.81 2.22
N ARG A 54 -18.57 14.06 3.01
CA ARG A 54 -18.63 14.83 4.24
C ARG A 54 -19.23 16.22 4.01
N SER A 55 -18.77 16.93 2.99
CA SER A 55 -19.30 18.24 2.61
C SER A 55 -20.80 18.18 2.28
N SER A 56 -21.27 17.13 1.61
CA SER A 56 -22.68 16.92 1.29
C SER A 56 -23.55 16.70 2.54
N GLN A 57 -22.93 16.27 3.65
CA GLN A 57 -23.57 16.09 4.95
C GLN A 57 -23.42 17.33 5.87
N GLY A 58 -22.82 18.42 5.36
CA GLY A 58 -22.57 19.64 6.15
C GLY A 58 -21.42 19.52 7.15
N LEU A 59 -20.54 18.52 6.97
CA LEU A 59 -19.36 18.30 7.80
C LEU A 59 -18.13 18.98 7.19
N ASN A 60 -17.11 19.27 8.01
CA ASN A 60 -15.83 19.77 7.55
C ASN A 60 -15.11 18.74 6.67
N THR A 61 -14.33 19.20 5.70
CA THR A 61 -13.35 18.37 4.99
C THR A 61 -12.19 18.01 5.91
N LEU A 62 -11.56 16.87 5.62
CA LEU A 62 -10.42 16.34 6.37
C LEU A 62 -9.12 16.75 5.67
N GLU A 63 -8.12 17.09 6.47
CA GLU A 63 -6.77 17.36 6.01
C GLU A 63 -5.94 16.07 5.99
N TYR A 64 -4.92 16.03 5.13
CA TYR A 64 -4.04 14.87 5.05
C TYR A 64 -3.09 14.78 6.24
N GLY A 65 -3.10 13.65 6.93
CA GLY A 65 -2.29 13.36 8.10
C GLY A 65 -1.12 12.42 7.82
N LYS A 66 0.06 12.96 7.53
CA LYS A 66 1.26 12.17 7.15
C LYS A 66 1.64 11.08 8.17
N VAL A 67 1.50 11.35 9.48
CA VAL A 67 1.84 10.36 10.53
C VAL A 67 0.91 9.16 10.44
N ALA A 68 -0.40 9.40 10.27
CA ALA A 68 -1.40 8.34 10.15
C ALA A 68 -1.19 7.47 8.90
N TYR A 69 -0.63 8.02 7.82
CA TYR A 69 -0.33 7.25 6.61
C TYR A 69 0.65 6.10 6.90
N GLY A 70 1.70 6.34 7.68
CA GLY A 70 2.66 5.30 8.06
C GLY A 70 2.02 4.14 8.83
N TYR A 71 1.09 4.45 9.74
CA TYR A 71 0.34 3.43 10.49
C TYR A 71 -0.67 2.67 9.63
N ALA A 72 -1.32 3.35 8.69
CA ALA A 72 -2.20 2.72 7.71
C ALA A 72 -1.43 1.73 6.81
N ALA A 73 -0.23 2.11 6.36
CA ALA A 73 0.63 1.26 5.55
C ALA A 73 1.09 0.00 6.32
N GLN A 74 1.57 0.17 7.54
CA GLN A 74 1.96 -0.96 8.41
C GLN A 74 0.79 -1.91 8.67
N HIS A 75 -0.42 -1.38 8.82
CA HIS A 75 -1.60 -2.22 9.02
C HIS A 75 -2.01 -2.99 7.76
N ASN A 76 -1.87 -2.40 6.57
CA ASN A 76 -2.07 -3.13 5.32
C ASN A 76 -1.05 -4.27 5.19
N ASP A 77 0.23 -4.05 5.54
CA ASP A 77 1.25 -5.11 5.55
C ASP A 77 0.85 -6.27 6.48
N TYR A 78 0.40 -5.94 7.69
CA TYR A 78 -0.10 -6.94 8.63
C TYR A 78 -1.29 -7.73 8.08
N MET A 79 -2.29 -7.06 7.48
CA MET A 79 -3.47 -7.73 6.93
C MET A 79 -3.12 -8.62 5.73
N ILE A 80 -2.19 -8.19 4.89
CA ILE A 80 -1.70 -8.96 3.73
C ILE A 80 -0.98 -10.22 4.22
N GLU A 81 -0.04 -10.09 5.17
CA GLU A 81 0.66 -11.23 5.77
C GLU A 81 -0.30 -12.21 6.44
N ALA A 82 -1.29 -11.71 7.17
CA ALA A 82 -2.32 -12.53 7.81
C ALA A 82 -3.36 -13.12 6.83
N GLY A 83 -3.39 -12.67 5.59
CA GLY A 83 -4.35 -13.08 4.55
C GLY A 83 -5.80 -12.68 4.81
N LYS A 84 -6.07 -11.84 5.80
CA LYS A 84 -7.42 -11.46 6.25
C LYS A 84 -7.53 -9.97 6.55
N ILE A 85 -8.74 -9.43 6.42
CA ILE A 85 -9.09 -8.10 6.91
C ILE A 85 -9.40 -8.17 8.40
N SER A 86 -8.86 -7.27 9.22
CA SER A 86 -9.14 -7.20 10.65
C SER A 86 -8.73 -5.84 11.24
N HIS A 87 -9.36 -5.45 12.35
CA HIS A 87 -8.97 -4.31 13.17
C HIS A 87 -7.93 -4.67 14.25
N ASP A 88 -7.23 -5.79 14.09
CA ASP A 88 -6.21 -6.23 15.06
C ASP A 88 -5.20 -5.10 15.34
N ASN A 89 -4.79 -4.97 16.60
CA ASN A 89 -3.87 -3.93 17.08
C ASN A 89 -4.34 -2.47 16.86
N PHE A 90 -5.64 -2.22 16.69
CA PHE A 90 -6.16 -0.85 16.52
C PHE A 90 -5.81 0.05 17.71
N ASP A 91 -5.96 -0.45 18.95
CA ASP A 91 -5.64 0.31 20.16
C ASP A 91 -4.17 0.78 20.19
N LEU A 92 -3.26 -0.05 19.70
CA LEU A 92 -1.85 0.34 19.59
C LEU A 92 -1.64 1.44 18.54
N ARG A 93 -2.28 1.33 17.37
CA ARG A 93 -2.23 2.39 16.33
C ARG A 93 -2.80 3.70 16.85
N ALA A 94 -3.94 3.63 17.51
CA ALA A 94 -4.58 4.81 18.10
C ALA A 94 -3.70 5.46 19.18
N SER A 95 -3.11 4.66 20.07
CA SER A 95 -2.19 5.14 21.11
C SER A 95 -0.95 5.80 20.52
N ASN A 96 -0.39 5.24 19.47
CA ASN A 96 0.77 5.84 18.79
C ASN A 96 0.40 7.16 18.12
N LEU A 97 -0.76 7.27 17.47
CA LEU A 97 -1.26 8.53 16.91
C LEU A 97 -1.53 9.57 17.99
N ALA A 98 -2.05 9.17 19.16
CA ALA A 98 -2.22 10.06 20.30
C ALA A 98 -0.88 10.68 20.75
N VAL A 99 0.21 9.93 20.70
CA VAL A 99 1.54 10.42 21.09
C VAL A 99 2.18 11.25 19.97
N GLU A 100 2.21 10.75 18.74
CA GLU A 100 3.03 11.33 17.66
C GLU A 100 2.32 12.45 16.91
N ALA A 101 1.00 12.35 16.70
CA ALA A 101 0.17 13.36 16.04
C ALA A 101 -0.65 14.20 17.02
N LYS A 102 -0.54 13.94 18.34
CA LYS A 102 -1.35 14.56 19.41
C LYS A 102 -2.85 14.37 19.18
N ALA A 103 -3.23 13.18 18.72
CA ALA A 103 -4.61 12.87 18.43
C ALA A 103 -5.37 12.55 19.72
N ASP A 104 -6.46 13.26 19.97
CA ASP A 104 -7.38 12.99 21.09
C ASP A 104 -8.35 11.86 20.77
N PHE A 105 -8.67 11.67 19.51
CA PHE A 105 -9.61 10.66 19.05
C PHE A 105 -9.20 10.08 17.70
N VAL A 106 -9.26 8.74 17.57
CA VAL A 106 -8.87 8.00 16.36
C VAL A 106 -9.96 7.01 15.98
N SER A 107 -10.22 6.85 14.70
CA SER A 107 -11.07 5.79 14.14
C SER A 107 -10.49 5.22 12.87
N GLU A 108 -10.99 4.05 12.44
CA GLU A 108 -10.48 3.32 11.32
C GLU A 108 -11.61 2.76 10.45
N ASN A 109 -11.49 2.91 9.12
CA ASN A 109 -12.25 2.15 8.15
C ASN A 109 -11.31 1.25 7.36
N LEU A 110 -11.73 0.00 7.16
CA LEU A 110 -11.01 -0.99 6.38
C LEU A 110 -11.84 -1.44 5.18
N ALA A 111 -11.16 -1.86 4.12
CA ALA A 111 -11.77 -2.54 2.99
C ALA A 111 -10.79 -3.49 2.30
N LYS A 112 -11.32 -4.40 1.48
CA LYS A 112 -10.55 -5.34 0.68
C LYS A 112 -11.27 -5.61 -0.64
N ASP A 113 -10.49 -5.94 -1.68
CA ASP A 113 -10.99 -6.41 -2.99
C ASP A 113 -11.77 -5.37 -3.81
N PHE A 114 -11.72 -4.08 -3.47
CA PHE A 114 -12.23 -3.01 -4.33
C PHE A 114 -11.18 -2.60 -5.36
N LYS A 115 -11.64 -2.20 -6.55
CA LYS A 115 -10.77 -1.77 -7.66
C LYS A 115 -10.85 -0.27 -7.96
N THR A 116 -11.79 0.45 -7.35
CA THR A 116 -12.02 1.88 -7.59
C THR A 116 -12.35 2.61 -6.29
N ALA A 117 -11.99 3.87 -6.21
CA ALA A 117 -12.31 4.75 -5.09
C ALA A 117 -13.83 4.87 -4.89
N ASN A 118 -14.58 5.05 -5.98
CA ASN A 118 -16.05 5.12 -5.93
C ASN A 118 -16.66 3.84 -5.34
N GLY A 119 -16.13 2.67 -5.70
CA GLY A 119 -16.59 1.39 -5.20
C GLY A 119 -16.43 1.26 -3.68
N VAL A 120 -15.24 1.55 -3.16
CA VAL A 120 -14.96 1.44 -1.72
C VAL A 120 -15.71 2.50 -0.91
N VAL A 121 -15.71 3.77 -1.34
CA VAL A 121 -16.41 4.85 -0.64
C VAL A 121 -17.92 4.60 -0.60
N LYS A 122 -18.52 4.17 -1.71
CA LYS A 122 -19.92 3.79 -1.75
C LYS A 122 -20.25 2.62 -0.83
N ALA A 123 -19.37 1.61 -0.73
CA ALA A 123 -19.54 0.51 0.20
C ALA A 123 -19.49 0.99 1.65
N TRP A 124 -18.58 1.90 2.00
CA TRP A 124 -18.53 2.50 3.34
C TRP A 124 -19.76 3.34 3.65
N ILE A 125 -20.25 4.15 2.71
CA ILE A 125 -21.50 4.94 2.89
C ILE A 125 -22.71 4.01 3.16
N ASN A 126 -22.77 2.87 2.48
CA ASN A 126 -23.87 1.92 2.62
C ASN A 126 -23.77 1.02 3.88
N SER A 127 -22.63 1.02 4.56
CA SER A 127 -22.42 0.30 5.82
C SER A 127 -22.62 1.23 7.01
N PRO A 128 -23.61 1.01 7.89
CA PRO A 128 -23.88 1.89 9.03
C PRO A 128 -22.67 2.14 9.94
N THR A 129 -21.81 1.12 10.13
CA THR A 129 -20.60 1.22 10.96
C THR A 129 -19.53 2.08 10.31
N HIS A 130 -19.20 1.81 9.04
CA HIS A 130 -18.21 2.59 8.31
C HIS A 130 -18.68 4.04 8.05
N LYS A 131 -19.97 4.20 7.72
CA LYS A 131 -20.59 5.51 7.54
C LYS A 131 -20.46 6.35 8.80
N LYS A 132 -20.75 5.79 9.98
CA LYS A 132 -20.60 6.48 11.27
C LYS A 132 -19.16 6.96 11.50
N VAL A 133 -18.16 6.20 11.08
CA VAL A 133 -16.76 6.63 11.12
C VAL A 133 -16.54 7.80 10.17
N MET A 134 -16.98 7.70 8.90
CA MET A 134 -16.84 8.80 7.92
C MET A 134 -17.49 10.10 8.35
N GLU A 135 -18.57 10.03 9.15
CA GLU A 135 -19.35 11.19 9.67
C GLU A 135 -18.85 11.69 11.03
N GLY A 136 -17.82 11.09 11.60
CA GLY A 136 -17.27 11.48 12.89
C GLY A 136 -16.66 12.88 12.92
N ASP A 137 -16.51 13.44 14.11
CA ASP A 137 -15.85 14.74 14.34
C ASP A 137 -14.33 14.57 14.28
N PHE A 138 -13.79 14.67 13.07
CA PHE A 138 -12.37 14.55 12.77
C PHE A 138 -11.85 15.78 12.03
N THR A 139 -10.53 16.00 12.13
CA THR A 139 -9.82 17.05 11.40
C THR A 139 -8.92 16.47 10.32
N TYR A 140 -8.34 15.30 10.58
CA TYR A 140 -7.33 14.70 9.72
C TYR A 140 -7.72 13.29 9.27
N THR A 141 -7.22 12.91 8.10
CA THR A 141 -7.29 11.53 7.60
C THR A 141 -6.04 11.15 6.83
N ALA A 142 -5.76 9.87 6.78
CA ALA A 142 -4.86 9.28 5.81
C ALA A 142 -5.36 7.91 5.41
N ILE A 143 -5.16 7.54 4.16
CA ILE A 143 -5.45 6.21 3.66
C ILE A 143 -4.19 5.65 3.03
N ASN A 144 -3.92 4.36 3.26
CA ASN A 144 -2.98 3.59 2.48
C ASN A 144 -3.71 2.46 1.76
N ILE A 145 -3.33 2.22 0.51
CA ILE A 145 -3.86 1.16 -0.34
C ILE A 145 -2.69 0.31 -0.83
N LYS A 146 -2.73 -1.00 -0.56
CA LYS A 146 -1.66 -1.91 -0.92
C LYS A 146 -2.21 -3.20 -1.52
N ALA A 147 -1.57 -3.69 -2.59
CA ALA A 147 -1.91 -4.96 -3.21
C ALA A 147 -1.18 -6.12 -2.52
N ASP A 148 -1.85 -7.27 -2.39
CA ASP A 148 -1.18 -8.55 -2.12
C ASP A 148 -0.54 -9.12 -3.39
N GLU A 149 0.15 -10.26 -3.28
CA GLU A 149 0.80 -10.96 -4.39
C GLU A 149 -0.15 -11.38 -5.53
N ASN A 150 -1.45 -11.44 -5.26
CA ASN A 150 -2.51 -11.76 -6.23
C ASN A 150 -3.18 -10.51 -6.81
N GLY A 151 -2.66 -9.31 -6.50
CA GLY A 151 -3.22 -8.04 -6.93
C GLY A 151 -4.50 -7.62 -6.23
N LYS A 152 -4.87 -8.23 -5.09
CA LYS A 152 -6.03 -7.84 -4.29
C LYS A 152 -5.66 -6.67 -3.41
N LEU A 153 -6.43 -5.59 -3.50
CA LEU A 153 -6.16 -4.36 -2.76
C LEU A 153 -6.72 -4.43 -1.34
N TYR A 154 -5.91 -4.02 -0.39
CA TYR A 154 -6.26 -3.77 1.01
C TYR A 154 -6.24 -2.28 1.27
N PHE A 155 -7.21 -1.80 2.02
CA PHE A 155 -7.46 -0.40 2.30
C PHE A 155 -7.48 -0.19 3.81
N THR A 156 -6.66 0.71 4.30
CA THR A 156 -6.72 1.19 5.69
C THR A 156 -6.83 2.71 5.67
N GLN A 157 -7.97 3.24 6.12
CA GLN A 157 -8.14 4.68 6.32
C GLN A 157 -8.27 4.99 7.80
N LEU A 158 -7.38 5.84 8.29
CA LEU A 158 -7.38 6.38 9.65
C LEU A 158 -7.94 7.79 9.66
N TYR A 159 -8.76 8.09 10.67
CA TYR A 159 -9.36 9.39 10.93
C TYR A 159 -8.98 9.82 12.34
N TYR A 160 -8.62 11.09 12.53
CA TYR A 160 -8.25 11.57 13.85
C TYR A 160 -8.46 13.08 14.03
N LYS A 161 -8.52 13.46 15.31
CA LYS A 161 -8.65 14.85 15.75
C LYS A 161 -7.68 15.13 16.89
#